data_fbdd6b16e0f7ce107d25506ffbca4933
#
_entry.id   fbdd6b16e0f7ce107d25506ffbca4933
#
_cell.length_a   1.000
_cell.length_b   1.000
_cell.length_c   1.000
_cell.angle_alpha   90.00
_cell.angle_beta   90.00
_cell.angle_gamma   90.00
#
_symmetry.space_group_name_H-M   'P 1'
#
loop_
_entity.id
_entity.type
_entity.pdbx_description
1 polymer ?
#
loop_
_entity_poly.entity_id
_entity_poly.type
_entity_poly.pdbx_seq_one_letter_code
_entity_poly.pdbx_strand_id
1 'polypeptide(L)'
;ALDISSKRLERVKQNLDRTKLKAHCIAADALKWKPAERFDAILLDAPCSASGTIRRHPDLPFAKENFDLGELLKLQRALLLKASGWLVPGGELIYSTCSIFSAEGEGQVQWLSKQNNNLTPQKIDPTLLGLYEFMANYDGQIRLRPDYFADQGGMDGFFVAKFSNTN
;
A
#
# COMPACT_ATOMS: atom_id res chain seq x y z
N ALA A 1 14.38 -2.52 -1.78
CA ALA A 1 13.14 -3.01 -2.39
C ALA A 1 13.03 -4.52 -2.18
N LEU A 2 11.93 -4.98 -1.62
CA LEU A 2 11.66 -6.38 -1.32
C LEU A 2 10.45 -6.85 -2.14
N ASP A 3 10.59 -7.95 -2.87
CA ASP A 3 9.49 -8.60 -3.58
C ASP A 3 9.74 -10.11 -3.63
N ILE A 4 8.68 -10.90 -3.56
CA ILE A 4 8.77 -12.36 -3.69
C ILE A 4 9.15 -12.79 -5.11
N SER A 5 8.88 -11.98 -6.12
CA SER A 5 9.14 -12.25 -7.54
C SER A 5 10.45 -11.62 -8.01
N SER A 6 11.45 -12.44 -8.28
CA SER A 6 12.70 -12.00 -8.93
C SER A 6 12.43 -11.30 -10.27
N LYS A 7 11.45 -11.77 -11.04
CA LYS A 7 11.06 -11.16 -12.32
C LYS A 7 10.52 -9.73 -12.16
N ARG A 8 9.76 -9.43 -11.09
CA ARG A 8 9.31 -8.05 -10.81
C ARG A 8 10.48 -7.17 -10.39
N LEU A 9 11.43 -7.71 -9.62
CA LEU A 9 12.64 -6.99 -9.22
C LEU A 9 13.55 -6.63 -10.40
N GLU A 10 13.57 -7.39 -11.48
CA GLU A 10 14.30 -6.98 -12.69
C GLU A 10 13.74 -5.68 -13.30
N ARG A 11 12.40 -5.50 -13.30
CA ARG A 11 11.79 -4.22 -13.71
C ARG A 11 12.15 -3.08 -12.75
N VAL A 12 12.24 -3.35 -11.45
CA VAL A 12 12.68 -2.35 -10.47
C VAL A 12 14.11 -1.92 -10.78
N LYS A 13 15.02 -2.85 -11.02
CA LYS A 13 16.43 -2.57 -11.39
C LYS A 13 16.52 -1.74 -12.66
N GLN A 14 15.79 -2.12 -13.72
CA GLN A 14 15.73 -1.35 -14.98
C GLN A 14 15.25 0.09 -14.75
N ASN A 15 14.25 0.28 -13.88
CA ASN A 15 13.77 1.62 -13.54
C ASN A 15 14.81 2.41 -12.72
N LEU A 16 15.49 1.77 -11.77
CA LEU A 16 16.58 2.39 -11.01
C LEU A 16 17.70 2.86 -11.93
N ASP A 17 18.12 2.00 -12.88
CA ASP A 17 19.16 2.35 -13.86
C ASP A 17 18.71 3.52 -14.74
N ARG A 18 17.48 3.48 -15.26
CA ARG A 18 16.93 4.57 -16.10
C ARG A 18 16.85 5.90 -15.37
N THR A 19 16.48 5.87 -14.08
CA THR A 19 16.35 7.07 -13.24
C THR A 19 17.65 7.47 -12.53
N LYS A 20 18.73 6.68 -12.71
CA LYS A 20 20.02 6.84 -12.02
C LYS A 20 19.91 6.81 -10.50
N LEU A 21 18.92 6.08 -9.98
CA LEU A 21 18.72 5.83 -8.56
C LEU A 21 19.36 4.51 -8.14
N LYS A 22 19.63 4.36 -6.84
CA LYS A 22 20.20 3.15 -6.27
C LYS A 22 19.30 2.62 -5.17
N ALA A 23 19.07 1.30 -5.16
CA ALA A 23 18.42 0.59 -4.07
C ALA A 23 18.90 -0.84 -3.99
N HIS A 24 18.88 -1.43 -2.79
CA HIS A 24 19.07 -2.87 -2.61
C HIS A 24 17.80 -3.61 -3.00
N CYS A 25 17.89 -4.54 -3.95
CA CYS A 25 16.77 -5.36 -4.40
C CYS A 25 16.91 -6.78 -3.83
N ILE A 26 15.94 -7.23 -3.07
CA ILE A 26 15.94 -8.51 -2.36
C ILE A 26 14.75 -9.34 -2.83
N ALA A 27 15.02 -10.51 -3.42
CA ALA A 27 13.97 -11.48 -3.78
C ALA A 27 13.69 -12.38 -2.56
N ALA A 28 12.62 -12.10 -1.82
CA ALA A 28 12.22 -12.88 -0.66
C ALA A 28 10.74 -12.70 -0.31
N ASP A 29 10.18 -13.68 0.37
CA ASP A 29 8.85 -13.61 0.97
C ASP A 29 8.92 -12.71 2.22
N ALA A 30 8.21 -11.57 2.19
CA ALA A 30 8.20 -10.60 3.28
C ALA A 30 7.71 -11.21 4.61
N LEU A 31 6.85 -12.22 4.58
CA LEU A 31 6.39 -12.89 5.81
C LEU A 31 7.49 -13.72 6.48
N LYS A 32 8.47 -14.19 5.71
CA LYS A 32 9.59 -15.03 6.18
C LYS A 32 10.89 -14.25 6.34
N TRP A 33 11.05 -13.17 5.57
CA TRP A 33 12.26 -12.37 5.59
C TRP A 33 12.43 -11.64 6.93
N LYS A 34 13.67 -11.41 7.32
CA LYS A 34 14.04 -10.64 8.51
C LYS A 34 15.09 -9.61 8.11
N PRO A 35 14.85 -8.31 8.34
CA PRO A 35 15.87 -7.29 8.12
C PRO A 35 17.01 -7.44 9.13
N ALA A 36 18.23 -7.06 8.72
CA ALA A 36 19.38 -6.97 9.62
C ALA A 36 19.24 -5.76 10.57
N GLU A 37 18.62 -4.69 10.09
CA GLU A 37 18.39 -3.44 10.82
C GLU A 37 16.93 -3.01 10.66
N ARG A 38 16.45 -2.18 11.59
CA ARG A 38 15.13 -1.57 11.49
C ARG A 38 15.16 -0.39 10.52
N PHE A 39 13.98 0.02 10.06
CA PHE A 39 13.81 1.07 9.06
C PHE A 39 13.20 2.34 9.68
N ASP A 40 13.64 3.50 9.21
CA ASP A 40 13.03 4.80 9.53
C ASP A 40 11.67 4.94 8.83
N ALA A 41 11.53 4.37 7.62
CA ALA A 41 10.29 4.41 6.86
C ALA A 41 10.09 3.13 6.04
N ILE A 42 8.85 2.68 5.93
CA ILE A 42 8.44 1.54 5.12
C ILE A 42 7.26 1.96 4.24
N LEU A 43 7.37 1.71 2.93
CA LEU A 43 6.25 1.73 2.00
C LEU A 43 5.80 0.29 1.76
N LEU A 44 4.59 -0.05 2.20
CA LEU A 44 3.93 -1.31 1.95
C LEU A 44 2.89 -1.12 0.83
N ASP A 45 3.31 -1.35 -0.42
CA ASP A 45 2.41 -1.51 -1.55
C ASP A 45 1.85 -2.95 -1.50
N ALA A 46 0.70 -3.08 -0.84
CA ALA A 46 0.19 -4.40 -0.46
C ALA A 46 -0.45 -5.13 -1.64
N PRO A 47 -0.31 -6.47 -1.72
CA PRO A 47 -1.06 -7.26 -2.68
C PRO A 47 -2.55 -7.03 -2.44
N CYS A 48 -3.31 -6.69 -3.49
CA CYS A 48 -4.72 -6.32 -3.39
C CYS A 48 -5.53 -6.84 -4.59
N SER A 49 -6.85 -6.62 -4.55
CA SER A 49 -7.75 -6.99 -5.65
C SER A 49 -7.41 -6.29 -6.97
N ALA A 50 -6.69 -5.16 -6.91
CA ALA A 50 -6.45 -4.23 -8.01
C ALA A 50 -7.74 -3.65 -8.62
N SER A 51 -8.86 -3.69 -7.88
CA SER A 51 -10.18 -3.25 -8.36
C SER A 51 -10.21 -1.76 -8.78
N GLY A 52 -9.29 -0.95 -8.28
CA GLY A 52 -9.13 0.45 -8.70
C GLY A 52 -8.59 0.62 -10.11
N THR A 53 -8.04 -0.44 -10.72
CA THR A 53 -7.45 -0.41 -12.07
C THR A 53 -8.36 -0.95 -13.16
N ILE A 54 -9.63 -1.28 -12.84
CA ILE A 54 -10.61 -1.86 -13.77
C ILE A 54 -10.77 -1.01 -15.03
N ARG A 55 -10.66 0.32 -14.91
CA ARG A 55 -10.72 1.23 -16.07
C ARG A 55 -9.68 0.87 -17.14
N ARG A 56 -8.47 0.45 -16.75
CA ARG A 56 -7.39 0.02 -17.65
C ARG A 56 -7.37 -1.49 -17.90
N HIS A 57 -8.00 -2.25 -17.02
CA HIS A 57 -8.05 -3.70 -17.02
C HIS A 57 -9.49 -4.20 -16.82
N PRO A 58 -10.39 -4.00 -17.81
CA PRO A 58 -11.82 -4.33 -17.68
C PRO A 58 -12.08 -5.83 -17.55
N ASP A 59 -11.11 -6.67 -17.87
CA ASP A 59 -11.12 -8.12 -17.73
C ASP A 59 -10.88 -8.61 -16.28
N LEU A 60 -10.38 -7.75 -15.39
CA LEU A 60 -10.04 -8.13 -14.01
C LEU A 60 -11.14 -8.89 -13.25
N PRO A 61 -12.44 -8.50 -13.33
CA PRO A 61 -13.50 -9.23 -12.64
C PRO A 61 -13.68 -10.66 -13.14
N PHE A 62 -13.32 -10.93 -14.40
CA PHE A 62 -13.49 -12.23 -15.05
C PHE A 62 -12.21 -13.08 -14.99
N ALA A 63 -11.05 -12.45 -14.90
CA ALA A 63 -9.74 -13.12 -14.89
C ALA A 63 -9.42 -13.84 -13.59
N LYS A 64 -10.18 -13.59 -12.51
CA LYS A 64 -9.94 -14.14 -11.16
C LYS A 64 -11.06 -15.08 -10.73
N GLU A 65 -11.19 -16.23 -11.40
CA GLU A 65 -12.23 -17.23 -11.08
C GLU A 65 -12.23 -17.74 -9.62
N ASN A 66 -11.07 -17.72 -8.95
CA ASN A 66 -10.91 -18.19 -7.56
C ASN A 66 -10.47 -17.05 -6.63
N PHE A 67 -10.96 -15.83 -6.84
CA PHE A 67 -10.59 -14.70 -6.00
C PHE A 67 -11.26 -14.80 -4.63
N ASP A 68 -10.45 -15.00 -3.58
CA ASP A 68 -10.88 -14.95 -2.19
C ASP A 68 -10.41 -13.66 -1.54
N LEU A 69 -11.32 -12.71 -1.37
CA LEU A 69 -11.04 -11.45 -0.69
C LEU A 69 -10.64 -11.69 0.78
N GLY A 70 -11.22 -12.68 1.44
CA GLY A 70 -10.92 -13.00 2.83
C GLY A 70 -9.46 -13.41 3.04
N GLU A 71 -8.94 -14.29 2.18
CA GLU A 71 -7.53 -14.69 2.22
C GLU A 71 -6.59 -13.52 1.90
N LEU A 72 -6.99 -12.66 0.95
CA LEU A 72 -6.21 -11.47 0.61
C LEU A 72 -6.14 -10.47 1.77
N LEU A 73 -7.25 -10.25 2.47
CA LEU A 73 -7.30 -9.41 3.67
C LEU A 73 -6.43 -9.97 4.80
N LYS A 74 -6.41 -11.29 4.99
CA LYS A 74 -5.51 -11.95 5.96
C LYS A 74 -4.04 -11.72 5.61
N LEU A 75 -3.68 -11.85 4.32
CA LEU A 75 -2.32 -11.59 3.85
C LEU A 75 -1.90 -10.13 4.09
N GLN A 76 -2.76 -9.16 3.77
CA GLN A 76 -2.51 -7.75 4.01
C GLN A 76 -2.27 -7.48 5.50
N ARG A 77 -3.08 -8.06 6.38
CA ARG A 77 -2.93 -7.96 7.85
C ARG A 77 -1.60 -8.51 8.33
N ALA A 78 -1.22 -9.69 7.84
CA ALA A 78 0.06 -10.30 8.18
C ALA A 78 1.26 -9.43 7.74
N LEU A 79 1.19 -8.84 6.54
CA LEU A 79 2.21 -7.92 6.04
C LEU A 79 2.27 -6.62 6.85
N LEU A 80 1.12 -6.04 7.23
CA LEU A 80 1.05 -4.86 8.09
C LEU A 80 1.72 -5.10 9.45
N LEU A 81 1.42 -6.23 10.11
CA LEU A 81 2.07 -6.60 11.38
C LEU A 81 3.57 -6.86 11.22
N LYS A 82 3.99 -7.46 10.10
CA LYS A 82 5.42 -7.64 9.83
C LYS A 82 6.13 -6.31 9.66
N ALA A 83 5.58 -5.43 8.82
CA ALA A 83 6.15 -4.12 8.55
C ALA A 83 6.24 -3.28 9.83
N SER A 84 5.22 -3.31 10.70
CA SER A 84 5.23 -2.59 11.97
C SER A 84 6.41 -3.00 12.86
N GLY A 85 6.72 -4.30 12.91
CA GLY A 85 7.84 -4.82 13.69
C GLY A 85 9.24 -4.46 13.17
N TRP A 86 9.33 -3.95 11.95
CA TRP A 86 10.59 -3.56 11.31
C TRP A 86 10.93 -2.06 11.44
N LEU A 87 10.03 -1.26 12.00
CA LEU A 87 10.24 0.18 12.19
C LEU A 87 11.05 0.48 13.44
N VAL A 88 11.90 1.50 13.35
CA VAL A 88 12.50 2.13 14.55
C VAL A 88 11.42 2.89 15.34
N PRO A 89 11.67 3.21 16.62
CA PRO A 89 10.86 4.20 17.34
C PRO A 89 10.78 5.52 16.55
N GLY A 90 9.58 6.06 16.39
CA GLY A 90 9.34 7.25 15.57
C GLY A 90 9.32 7.01 14.05
N GLY A 91 9.57 5.78 13.59
CA GLY A 91 9.53 5.44 12.17
C GLY A 91 8.12 5.46 11.57
N GLU A 92 8.02 5.56 10.26
CA GLU A 92 6.77 5.73 9.54
C GLU A 92 6.43 4.53 8.65
N LEU A 93 5.15 4.13 8.64
CA LEU A 93 4.61 3.14 7.70
C LEU A 93 3.61 3.81 6.78
N ILE A 94 3.83 3.70 5.48
CA ILE A 94 2.84 4.02 4.45
C ILE A 94 2.26 2.70 3.95
N TYR A 95 0.96 2.54 4.09
CA TYR A 95 0.19 1.42 3.53
C TYR A 95 -0.56 1.90 2.30
N SER A 96 -0.44 1.17 1.20
CA SER A 96 -1.13 1.51 -0.04
C SER A 96 -1.73 0.30 -0.73
N THR A 97 -2.86 0.52 -1.43
CA THR A 97 -3.49 -0.46 -2.33
C THR A 97 -4.09 0.22 -3.54
N CYS A 98 -4.02 -0.42 -4.71
CA CYS A 98 -4.79 0.00 -5.90
C CYS A 98 -6.21 -0.63 -5.89
N SER A 99 -6.88 -0.60 -4.74
CA SER A 99 -8.24 -1.13 -4.55
C SER A 99 -9.23 -0.02 -4.22
N ILE A 100 -10.45 -0.16 -4.74
CA ILE A 100 -11.62 0.67 -4.36
C ILE A 100 -12.42 0.05 -3.21
N PHE A 101 -12.12 -1.18 -2.80
CA PHE A 101 -12.82 -1.82 -1.69
C PHE A 101 -12.38 -1.22 -0.35
N SER A 102 -13.35 -0.75 0.43
CA SER A 102 -13.09 -0.22 1.78
C SER A 102 -12.47 -1.27 2.71
N ALA A 103 -12.77 -2.55 2.50
CA ALA A 103 -12.19 -3.66 3.26
C ALA A 103 -10.67 -3.75 3.10
N GLU A 104 -10.11 -3.39 1.93
CA GLU A 104 -8.68 -3.36 1.62
C GLU A 104 -8.02 -2.01 1.92
N GLY A 105 -8.79 -1.02 2.30
CA GLY A 105 -8.34 0.32 2.67
C GLY A 105 -8.67 0.63 4.14
N GLU A 106 -9.72 1.40 4.35
CA GLU A 106 -10.17 1.86 5.67
C GLU A 106 -10.38 0.71 6.67
N GLY A 107 -10.90 -0.43 6.18
CA GLY A 107 -11.09 -1.63 7.00
C GLY A 107 -9.79 -2.19 7.56
N GLN A 108 -8.67 -2.11 6.80
CA GLN A 108 -7.36 -2.53 7.28
C GLN A 108 -6.79 -1.55 8.31
N VAL A 109 -7.01 -0.25 8.12
CA VAL A 109 -6.61 0.78 9.10
C VAL A 109 -7.36 0.59 10.42
N GLN A 110 -8.68 0.42 10.36
CA GLN A 110 -9.51 0.17 11.54
C GLN A 110 -9.14 -1.12 12.25
N TRP A 111 -8.83 -2.18 11.49
CA TRP A 111 -8.37 -3.44 12.05
C TRP A 111 -7.02 -3.26 12.76
N LEU A 112 -6.04 -2.62 12.10
CA LEU A 112 -4.70 -2.42 12.66
C LEU A 112 -4.75 -1.57 13.93
N SER A 113 -5.57 -0.51 13.97
CA SER A 113 -5.73 0.34 15.16
C SER A 113 -6.33 -0.39 16.38
N LYS A 114 -7.01 -1.51 16.16
CA LYS A 114 -7.54 -2.36 17.25
C LYS A 114 -6.54 -3.40 17.74
N GLN A 115 -5.42 -3.58 17.02
CA GLN A 115 -4.37 -4.48 17.48
C GLN A 115 -3.54 -3.76 18.56
N ASN A 116 -3.04 -4.54 19.51
CA ASN A 116 -2.08 -4.02 20.49
C ASN A 116 -0.71 -3.87 19.81
N ASN A 117 -0.57 -2.82 19.03
CA ASN A 117 0.65 -2.45 18.31
C ASN A 117 0.96 -0.97 18.53
N ASN A 118 2.19 -0.58 18.24
CA ASN A 118 2.66 0.77 18.50
C ASN A 118 2.45 1.72 17.31
N LEU A 119 1.59 1.35 16.34
CA LEU A 119 1.30 2.19 15.18
C LEU A 119 0.08 3.06 15.43
N THR A 120 0.27 4.36 15.32
CA THR A 120 -0.79 5.36 15.40
C THR A 120 -1.06 5.93 14.00
N PRO A 121 -2.32 5.87 13.50
CA PRO A 121 -2.68 6.50 12.25
C PRO A 121 -2.38 7.99 12.26
N GLN A 122 -1.84 8.49 11.14
CA GLN A 122 -1.52 9.90 10.94
C GLN A 122 -2.35 10.46 9.79
N LYS A 123 -2.81 11.70 9.92
CA LYS A 123 -3.47 12.40 8.81
C LYS A 123 -2.45 12.78 7.75
N ILE A 124 -2.82 12.54 6.50
CA ILE A 124 -2.08 13.00 5.33
C ILE A 124 -2.73 14.28 4.85
N ASP A 125 -1.93 15.34 4.71
CA ASP A 125 -2.39 16.54 4.03
C ASP A 125 -2.30 16.30 2.50
N PRO A 126 -3.42 16.19 1.78
CA PRO A 126 -3.39 15.91 0.36
C PRO A 126 -2.76 17.05 -0.44
N THR A 127 -2.84 18.30 0.04
CA THR A 127 -2.33 19.48 -0.68
C THR A 127 -0.82 19.48 -0.80
N LEU A 128 -0.11 18.92 0.19
CA LEU A 128 1.35 18.73 0.14
C LEU A 128 1.78 17.73 -0.95
N LEU A 129 0.85 16.89 -1.41
CA LEU A 129 1.06 15.92 -2.49
C LEU A 129 0.55 16.43 -3.84
N GLY A 130 0.10 17.69 -3.92
CA GLY A 130 -0.54 18.25 -5.12
C GLY A 130 -1.93 17.66 -5.41
N LEU A 131 -2.58 17.08 -4.40
CA LEU A 131 -3.92 16.53 -4.49
C LEU A 131 -4.95 17.54 -3.93
N TYR A 132 -6.23 17.32 -4.23
CA TYR A 132 -7.32 18.15 -3.70
C TYR A 132 -7.77 17.64 -2.33
N GLU A 133 -8.28 18.54 -1.47
CA GLU A 133 -8.75 18.19 -0.12
C GLU A 133 -9.81 17.08 -0.11
N PHE A 134 -10.72 17.08 -1.10
CA PHE A 134 -11.79 16.07 -1.20
C PHE A 134 -11.26 14.64 -1.49
N MET A 135 -9.98 14.48 -1.83
CA MET A 135 -9.32 13.19 -2.04
C MET A 135 -8.87 12.55 -0.73
N ALA A 136 -8.92 13.28 0.38
CA ALA A 136 -8.75 12.71 1.72
C ALA A 136 -10.13 12.44 2.35
N ASN A 137 -10.23 11.30 3.05
CA ASN A 137 -11.40 11.02 3.87
C ASN A 137 -11.33 11.76 5.22
N TYR A 138 -12.38 11.65 6.04
CA TYR A 138 -12.47 12.32 7.36
C TYR A 138 -11.30 11.97 8.29
N ASP A 139 -10.78 10.75 8.20
CA ASP A 139 -9.66 10.27 9.03
C ASP A 139 -8.28 10.71 8.47
N GLY A 140 -8.25 11.45 7.35
CA GLY A 140 -7.05 11.94 6.71
C GLY A 140 -6.26 10.87 5.93
N GLN A 141 -6.95 9.83 5.47
CA GLN A 141 -6.40 8.85 4.53
C GLN A 141 -6.72 9.29 3.09
N ILE A 142 -5.83 9.05 2.16
CA ILE A 142 -6.08 9.37 0.75
C ILE A 142 -6.92 8.26 0.13
N ARG A 143 -8.03 8.67 -0.53
CA ARG A 143 -8.89 7.78 -1.31
C ARG A 143 -9.11 8.37 -2.69
N LEU A 144 -8.37 7.87 -3.67
CA LEU A 144 -8.58 8.20 -5.07
C LEU A 144 -9.68 7.31 -5.65
N ARG A 145 -10.59 7.91 -6.42
CA ARG A 145 -11.74 7.23 -7.00
C ARG A 145 -11.71 7.31 -8.52
N PRO A 146 -12.13 6.26 -9.22
CA PRO A 146 -12.13 6.25 -10.68
C PRO A 146 -13.02 7.30 -11.36
N ASP A 147 -14.02 7.82 -10.64
CA ASP A 147 -14.93 8.87 -11.11
C ASP A 147 -14.34 10.29 -10.95
N TYR A 148 -13.22 10.45 -10.24
CA TYR A 148 -12.55 11.75 -10.17
C TYR A 148 -11.99 12.13 -11.54
N PHE A 149 -12.25 13.39 -11.96
CA PHE A 149 -11.86 13.91 -13.27
C PHE A 149 -12.41 13.08 -14.45
N ALA A 150 -13.65 12.59 -14.35
CA ALA A 150 -14.28 11.80 -15.40
C ALA A 150 -14.31 12.51 -16.75
N ASP A 151 -14.46 13.85 -16.75
CA ASP A 151 -14.38 14.74 -17.91
C ASP A 151 -12.98 14.81 -18.57
N GLN A 152 -11.93 14.44 -17.80
CA GLN A 152 -10.53 14.39 -18.25
C GLN A 152 -10.01 12.96 -18.48
N GLY A 153 -10.91 11.97 -18.50
CA GLY A 153 -10.60 10.56 -18.70
C GLY A 153 -10.48 9.74 -17.42
N GLY A 154 -10.79 10.33 -16.26
CA GLY A 154 -10.77 9.65 -14.96
C GLY A 154 -9.36 9.28 -14.48
N MET A 155 -9.30 8.57 -13.37
CA MET A 155 -8.06 8.09 -12.79
C MET A 155 -8.22 6.68 -12.22
N ASP A 156 -7.12 6.03 -11.83
CA ASP A 156 -7.20 4.76 -11.11
C ASP A 156 -7.66 5.00 -9.67
N GLY A 157 -8.41 4.05 -9.13
CA GLY A 157 -8.74 4.02 -7.72
C GLY A 157 -7.51 3.61 -6.89
N PHE A 158 -7.29 4.32 -5.78
CA PHE A 158 -6.15 4.07 -4.91
C PHE A 158 -6.46 4.42 -3.46
N PHE A 159 -5.79 3.76 -2.55
CA PHE A 159 -5.88 4.07 -1.12
C PHE A 159 -4.49 4.23 -0.51
N VAL A 160 -4.31 5.22 0.34
CA VAL A 160 -3.08 5.42 1.11
C VAL A 160 -3.42 5.79 2.55
N ALA A 161 -2.77 5.12 3.48
CA ALA A 161 -2.78 5.47 4.90
C ALA A 161 -1.36 5.58 5.45
N LYS A 162 -1.15 6.51 6.36
CA LYS A 162 0.12 6.74 7.05
C LYS A 162 -0.01 6.37 8.52
N PHE A 163 1.03 5.78 9.06
CA PHE A 163 1.15 5.48 10.50
C PHE A 163 2.52 5.92 11.00
N SER A 164 2.60 6.30 12.27
CA SER A 164 3.88 6.46 12.98
C SER A 164 4.02 5.41 14.07
N ASN A 165 5.25 4.92 14.28
CA ASN A 165 5.60 4.04 15.39
C ASN A 165 5.85 4.89 16.64
N THR A 166 4.99 4.75 17.65
CA THR A 166 5.00 5.56 18.88
C THR A 166 5.82 4.95 20.02
N ASN A 167 6.57 3.88 19.79
CA ASN A 167 7.52 3.33 20.76
C ASN A 167 8.73 4.21 20.92
#